data_37fb74a045d2fcf8813f5fc37bb494ae
#
_entry.id   37fb74a045d2fcf8813f5fc37bb494ae
#
_cell.length_a   1.000
_cell.length_b   1.000
_cell.length_c   1.000
_cell.angle_alpha   90.00
_cell.angle_beta   90.00
_cell.angle_gamma   90.00
#
_symmetry.space_group_name_H-M   'P 1'
#
loop_
_entity.id
_entity.type
_entity.pdbx_description
1 polymer ?
#
loop_
_entity_poly.entity_id
_entity_poly.type
_entity_poly.pdbx_seq_one_letter_code
_entity_poly.pdbx_strand_id
1 'polypeptide(L)'
;MMSRPLQICLLSISLLASGMTVAEEVTVTELQKGLQHPWAIAFLPDNQGVLITERSGQLRLWQSDKGLSAPLSGVPQVWAQRQGGLLDIVLAPDFAQSRRVWLSYTKADKEARAGAVVGFGTLNKGNTRLENFHVVLQQEPKLSGGANLGSRLAFDDKGYLYISFGDNFQAATAQDLNTLTGKIVRLKADGSVPEDNPFVHRQAARPEIWSYGMRNPQGLALNPVTREMWENEHGPRGGDEINLLRKGKNYGWPLATWGRDYSGDPVPGSQGGEAPNTVQPQFYWKVSPAVSGMTFYQSDRFPTWKNSLFIGALKDKSLIHLTVDGEKVTEHSRLLKDRGERIRDVRTGPDGYLYVLTDEAEGKLLKIAPK
;
A
#
# COMPACT_ATOMS: atom_id res chain seq x y z
N MET A 1 -67.38 1.58 46.86
CA MET A 1 -66.09 2.32 46.95
C MET A 1 -64.99 1.42 46.37
N MET A 2 -64.62 1.69 45.12
CA MET A 2 -63.53 0.88 44.41
C MET A 2 -62.33 1.81 44.25
N SER A 3 -61.26 1.45 44.94
CA SER A 3 -59.93 2.14 44.82
C SER A 3 -59.23 1.73 43.58
N ARG A 4 -58.85 2.69 42.71
CA ARG A 4 -57.97 2.50 41.55
C ARG A 4 -56.50 2.58 41.98
N PRO A 5 -55.60 1.70 41.52
CA PRO A 5 -54.18 1.85 41.74
C PRO A 5 -53.56 2.86 40.75
N LEU A 6 -52.70 3.71 41.30
CA LEU A 6 -51.90 4.71 40.59
C LEU A 6 -50.73 3.97 39.91
N GLN A 7 -50.66 3.97 38.54
CA GLN A 7 -49.52 3.51 37.79
C GLN A 7 -48.46 4.61 37.72
N ILE A 8 -47.32 4.37 38.34
CA ILE A 8 -46.12 5.22 38.24
C ILE A 8 -45.36 4.80 37.01
N CYS A 9 -45.35 5.61 35.93
CA CYS A 9 -44.45 5.45 34.79
C CYS A 9 -43.06 5.95 35.16
N LEU A 10 -42.12 5.03 35.33
CA LEU A 10 -40.69 5.35 35.40
C LEU A 10 -40.17 5.64 33.98
N LEU A 11 -39.88 6.92 33.70
CA LEU A 11 -39.16 7.36 32.51
C LEU A 11 -37.67 7.02 32.71
N SER A 12 -37.17 6.01 31.98
CA SER A 12 -35.76 5.71 31.90
C SER A 12 -35.12 6.73 30.97
N ILE A 13 -34.39 7.69 31.51
CA ILE A 13 -33.52 8.60 30.73
C ILE A 13 -32.25 7.83 30.40
N SER A 14 -32.14 7.35 29.15
CA SER A 14 -30.88 6.82 28.60
C SER A 14 -29.97 8.03 28.32
N LEU A 15 -28.96 8.24 29.15
CA LEU A 15 -27.84 9.12 28.84
C LEU A 15 -27.03 8.49 27.69
N LEU A 16 -27.22 9.03 26.50
CA LEU A 16 -26.28 8.83 25.40
C LEU A 16 -25.00 9.61 25.77
N ALA A 17 -24.02 8.90 26.32
CA ALA A 17 -22.67 9.41 26.44
C ALA A 17 -22.11 9.55 25.02
N SER A 18 -22.20 10.76 24.45
CA SER A 18 -21.42 11.14 23.26
C SER A 18 -19.95 11.11 23.67
N GLY A 19 -19.28 10.00 23.38
CA GLY A 19 -17.84 9.92 23.55
C GLY A 19 -17.21 11.00 22.67
N MET A 20 -16.72 12.08 23.28
CA MET A 20 -15.79 12.98 22.63
C MET A 20 -14.56 12.14 22.28
N THR A 21 -14.38 11.83 21.01
CA THR A 21 -13.09 11.33 20.50
C THR A 21 -12.09 12.45 20.70
N VAL A 22 -11.28 12.33 21.75
CA VAL A 22 -10.11 13.19 21.92
C VAL A 22 -9.22 12.93 20.70
N ALA A 23 -8.88 13.98 19.97
CA ALA A 23 -7.97 13.86 18.84
C ALA A 23 -6.65 13.25 19.34
N GLU A 24 -6.23 12.14 18.76
CA GLU A 24 -4.97 11.50 19.11
C GLU A 24 -3.83 12.44 18.74
N GLU A 25 -3.04 12.84 19.72
CA GLU A 25 -1.92 13.73 19.53
C GLU A 25 -0.63 12.94 19.28
N VAL A 26 0.14 13.41 18.32
CA VAL A 26 1.43 12.80 17.96
C VAL A 26 2.57 13.81 18.01
N THR A 27 3.76 13.32 18.34
CA THR A 27 5.01 14.04 18.17
C THR A 27 5.56 13.73 16.78
N VAL A 28 5.89 14.77 16.02
CA VAL A 28 6.46 14.65 14.66
C VAL A 28 7.87 15.21 14.67
N THR A 29 8.83 14.39 14.28
CA THR A 29 10.22 14.81 14.05
C THR A 29 10.53 14.78 12.56
N GLU A 30 10.89 15.93 11.98
CA GLU A 30 11.33 16.01 10.59
C GLU A 30 12.81 15.60 10.51
N LEU A 31 13.08 14.45 9.88
CA LEU A 31 14.42 13.87 9.77
C LEU A 31 15.17 14.35 8.53
N GLN A 32 14.46 14.49 7.41
CA GLN A 32 15.00 14.91 6.13
C GLN A 32 13.93 15.68 5.36
N LYS A 33 14.35 16.71 4.63
CA LYS A 33 13.55 17.48 3.66
C LYS A 33 14.25 17.54 2.30
N GLY A 34 13.57 18.06 1.29
CA GLY A 34 14.13 18.23 -0.06
C GLY A 34 14.19 16.94 -0.85
N LEU A 35 13.35 15.94 -0.52
CA LEU A 35 13.18 14.72 -1.29
C LEU A 35 12.24 14.98 -2.47
N GLN A 36 12.57 14.49 -3.66
CA GLN A 36 11.79 14.74 -4.89
C GLN A 36 10.71 13.67 -5.07
N HIS A 37 9.48 13.93 -4.64
CA HIS A 37 8.38 12.98 -4.69
C HIS A 37 8.81 11.59 -4.20
N PRO A 38 9.29 11.47 -2.93
CA PRO A 38 9.73 10.18 -2.42
C PRO A 38 8.55 9.20 -2.39
N TRP A 39 8.81 7.93 -2.75
CA TRP A 39 7.74 6.97 -2.91
C TRP A 39 7.71 5.88 -1.84
N ALA A 40 8.88 5.34 -1.46
CA ALA A 40 8.97 4.28 -0.45
C ALA A 40 10.29 4.30 0.31
N ILE A 41 10.29 3.66 1.48
CA ILE A 41 11.48 3.48 2.32
C ILE A 41 11.72 2.01 2.64
N ALA A 42 13.01 1.66 2.83
CA ALA A 42 13.44 0.39 3.41
C ALA A 42 14.56 0.63 4.42
N PHE A 43 14.39 0.07 5.62
CA PHE A 43 15.39 0.18 6.68
C PHE A 43 16.51 -0.84 6.48
N LEU A 44 17.75 -0.38 6.40
CA LEU A 44 18.90 -1.27 6.44
C LEU A 44 19.09 -1.84 7.87
N PRO A 45 19.52 -3.10 8.01
CA PRO A 45 19.79 -3.67 9.32
C PRO A 45 20.93 -2.93 10.03
N ASP A 46 21.06 -3.17 11.34
CA ASP A 46 22.13 -2.62 12.19
C ASP A 46 22.22 -1.09 12.16
N ASN A 47 21.09 -0.40 12.01
CA ASN A 47 20.99 1.06 11.93
C ASN A 47 21.88 1.69 10.83
N GLN A 48 22.17 0.97 9.75
CA GLN A 48 22.99 1.48 8.66
C GLN A 48 22.32 2.59 7.85
N GLY A 49 21.03 2.85 8.08
CA GLY A 49 20.28 3.93 7.47
C GLY A 49 18.98 3.46 6.80
N VAL A 50 18.40 4.37 6.04
CA VAL A 50 17.12 4.19 5.35
C VAL A 50 17.33 4.42 3.86
N LEU A 51 17.04 3.42 3.05
CA LEU A 51 16.95 3.57 1.59
C LEU A 51 15.64 4.26 1.24
N ILE A 52 15.70 5.24 0.35
CA ILE A 52 14.55 6.05 -0.08
C ILE A 52 14.52 6.06 -1.61
N THR A 53 13.38 5.70 -2.19
CA THR A 53 13.15 5.86 -3.62
C THR A 53 12.52 7.21 -3.90
N GLU A 54 12.99 7.90 -4.94
CA GLU A 54 12.39 9.12 -5.49
C GLU A 54 11.85 8.84 -6.89
N ARG A 55 10.67 9.30 -7.19
CA ARG A 55 9.98 9.02 -8.47
C ARG A 55 10.78 9.40 -9.71
N SER A 56 11.69 10.36 -9.59
CA SER A 56 12.63 10.76 -10.66
C SER A 56 13.56 9.62 -11.11
N GLY A 57 13.66 8.52 -10.35
CA GLY A 57 14.54 7.37 -10.63
C GLY A 57 15.75 7.30 -9.70
N GLN A 58 15.80 8.13 -8.67
CA GLN A 58 16.91 8.14 -7.72
C GLN A 58 16.63 7.22 -6.53
N LEU A 59 17.63 6.42 -6.16
CA LEU A 59 17.68 5.67 -4.91
C LEU A 59 18.68 6.39 -4.01
N ARG A 60 18.26 6.77 -2.81
CA ARG A 60 19.05 7.53 -1.85
C ARG A 60 19.23 6.74 -0.55
N LEU A 61 20.30 6.99 0.16
CA LEU A 61 20.51 6.51 1.53
C LEU A 61 20.48 7.70 2.49
N TRP A 62 19.58 7.66 3.46
CA TRP A 62 19.60 8.61 4.58
C TRP A 62 20.20 7.96 5.82
N GLN A 63 21.10 8.67 6.50
CA GLN A 63 21.73 8.25 7.75
C GLN A 63 21.65 9.39 8.76
N SER A 64 21.37 9.07 10.02
CA SER A 64 21.17 10.09 11.08
C SER A 64 22.39 10.98 11.33
N ASP A 65 23.59 10.45 11.14
CA ASP A 65 24.87 11.12 11.35
C ASP A 65 25.43 11.80 10.08
N LYS A 66 24.98 11.39 8.89
CA LYS A 66 25.52 11.87 7.60
C LYS A 66 24.50 12.58 6.71
N GLY A 67 23.20 12.49 7.07
CA GLY A 67 22.12 13.01 6.25
C GLY A 67 21.88 12.18 4.98
N LEU A 68 21.40 12.84 3.94
CA LEU A 68 21.02 12.22 2.66
C LEU A 68 22.24 12.07 1.74
N SER A 69 22.47 10.87 1.24
CA SER A 69 23.55 10.55 0.27
C SER A 69 23.34 11.24 -1.08
N ALA A 70 24.35 11.25 -1.93
CA ALA A 70 24.18 11.34 -3.38
C ALA A 70 23.34 10.13 -3.87
N PRO A 71 22.72 10.19 -5.09
CA PRO A 71 22.04 9.05 -5.67
C PRO A 71 22.95 7.83 -5.80
N LEU A 72 22.44 6.65 -5.41
CA LEU A 72 23.15 5.40 -5.61
C LEU A 72 23.23 5.08 -7.12
N SER A 73 24.35 4.57 -7.56
CA SER A 73 24.50 4.13 -8.95
C SER A 73 23.92 2.72 -9.19
N GLY A 74 23.77 2.33 -10.46
CA GLY A 74 23.29 1.00 -10.84
C GLY A 74 21.78 0.77 -10.73
N VAL A 75 21.02 1.81 -10.43
CA VAL A 75 19.56 1.80 -10.45
C VAL A 75 19.07 1.76 -11.90
N PRO A 76 18.05 0.95 -12.25
CA PRO A 76 17.55 0.90 -13.62
C PRO A 76 16.98 2.25 -14.07
N GLN A 77 17.10 2.52 -15.38
CA GLN A 77 16.45 3.69 -15.97
C GLN A 77 14.94 3.53 -15.92
N VAL A 78 14.25 4.56 -15.44
CA VAL A 78 12.80 4.56 -15.25
C VAL A 78 12.10 5.54 -16.20
N TRP A 79 10.83 5.29 -16.46
CA TRP A 79 9.93 6.23 -17.11
C TRP A 79 9.21 7.06 -16.03
N ALA A 80 9.75 8.27 -15.77
CA ALA A 80 9.30 9.12 -14.67
C ALA A 80 8.29 10.18 -15.14
N GLN A 81 7.20 9.74 -15.78
CA GLN A 81 6.13 10.62 -16.23
C GLN A 81 4.81 10.22 -15.58
N ARG A 82 3.88 11.16 -15.44
CA ARG A 82 2.56 10.98 -14.82
C ARG A 82 2.69 10.38 -13.41
N GLN A 83 2.18 9.15 -13.18
CA GLN A 83 2.32 8.44 -11.90
C GLN A 83 3.53 7.48 -11.89
N GLY A 84 4.23 7.36 -13.02
CA GLY A 84 5.41 6.50 -13.15
C GLY A 84 6.66 7.05 -12.49
N GLY A 85 7.69 6.21 -12.43
CA GLY A 85 9.00 6.49 -11.87
C GLY A 85 9.63 5.28 -11.18
N LEU A 86 10.57 5.53 -10.28
CA LEU A 86 11.04 4.55 -9.30
C LEU A 86 10.04 4.56 -8.14
N LEU A 87 9.50 3.38 -7.81
CA LEU A 87 8.33 3.27 -6.93
C LEU A 87 8.69 2.55 -5.63
N ASP A 88 8.30 1.30 -5.43
CA ASP A 88 8.53 0.63 -4.15
C ASP A 88 9.92 0.02 -4.02
N ILE A 89 10.32 -0.21 -2.79
CA ILE A 89 11.56 -0.87 -2.39
C ILE A 89 11.33 -1.77 -1.18
N VAL A 90 11.82 -3.01 -1.25
CA VAL A 90 11.86 -3.92 -0.10
C VAL A 90 13.18 -4.67 -0.08
N LEU A 91 13.68 -5.00 1.10
CA LEU A 91 14.82 -5.90 1.27
C LEU A 91 14.35 -7.34 1.19
N ALA A 92 15.15 -8.20 0.56
CA ALA A 92 14.89 -9.64 0.60
C ALA A 92 14.95 -10.17 2.05
N PRO A 93 14.17 -11.21 2.40
CA PRO A 93 14.18 -11.77 3.75
C PRO A 93 15.57 -12.25 4.21
N ASP A 94 16.42 -12.69 3.26
CA ASP A 94 17.79 -13.10 3.46
C ASP A 94 18.82 -11.97 3.23
N PHE A 95 18.41 -10.70 3.33
CA PHE A 95 19.25 -9.54 3.01
C PHE A 95 20.61 -9.53 3.74
N ALA A 96 20.66 -10.00 4.97
CA ALA A 96 21.90 -10.07 5.73
C ALA A 96 23.00 -10.89 4.99
N GLN A 97 22.59 -11.89 4.21
CA GLN A 97 23.48 -12.76 3.42
C GLN A 97 23.53 -12.33 1.97
N SER A 98 22.38 -12.12 1.34
CA SER A 98 22.27 -11.86 -0.11
C SER A 98 22.48 -10.40 -0.47
N ARG A 99 22.23 -9.48 0.45
CA ARG A 99 22.16 -8.02 0.23
C ARG A 99 21.21 -7.63 -0.92
N ARG A 100 20.21 -8.46 -1.18
CA ARG A 100 19.28 -8.30 -2.27
C ARG A 100 18.25 -7.22 -1.97
N VAL A 101 18.08 -6.27 -2.88
CA VAL A 101 17.10 -5.17 -2.82
C VAL A 101 16.17 -5.30 -4.00
N TRP A 102 14.90 -5.44 -3.74
CA TRP A 102 13.85 -5.48 -4.74
C TRP A 102 13.31 -4.07 -4.99
N LEU A 103 13.11 -3.76 -6.25
CA LEU A 103 12.55 -2.50 -6.71
C LEU A 103 11.36 -2.75 -7.64
N SER A 104 10.37 -1.90 -7.55
CA SER A 104 9.37 -1.71 -8.60
C SER A 104 9.56 -0.35 -9.26
N TYR A 105 9.35 -0.29 -10.56
CA TYR A 105 9.49 0.94 -11.33
C TYR A 105 8.66 0.85 -12.62
N THR A 106 8.59 1.94 -13.37
CA THR A 106 7.91 1.95 -14.65
C THR A 106 8.88 2.02 -15.81
N LYS A 107 8.55 1.32 -16.87
CA LYS A 107 9.26 1.33 -18.14
C LYS A 107 8.28 1.54 -19.29
N ALA A 108 8.61 2.42 -20.21
CA ALA A 108 7.84 2.62 -21.43
C ALA A 108 8.47 1.92 -22.62
N ASP A 109 7.65 1.60 -23.61
CA ASP A 109 8.07 1.19 -24.95
C ASP A 109 8.30 2.41 -25.86
N LYS A 110 8.57 2.16 -27.14
CA LYS A 110 8.85 3.21 -28.14
C LYS A 110 7.62 4.07 -28.42
N GLU A 111 6.41 3.58 -28.20
CA GLU A 111 5.14 4.28 -28.34
C GLU A 111 4.72 5.00 -27.06
N ALA A 112 5.60 5.12 -26.08
CA ALA A 112 5.35 5.72 -24.77
C ALA A 112 4.22 5.03 -23.96
N ARG A 113 3.91 3.76 -24.26
CA ARG A 113 3.05 2.94 -23.43
C ARG A 113 3.87 2.43 -22.25
N ALA A 114 3.37 2.61 -21.04
CA ALA A 114 4.09 2.30 -19.83
C ALA A 114 3.50 1.10 -19.08
N GLY A 115 4.32 0.41 -18.31
CA GLY A 115 3.92 -0.68 -17.44
C GLY A 115 4.87 -0.82 -16.28
N ALA A 116 4.38 -1.44 -15.20
CA ALA A 116 5.19 -1.71 -14.03
C ALA A 116 6.19 -2.85 -14.32
N VAL A 117 7.37 -2.70 -13.78
CA VAL A 117 8.48 -3.66 -13.84
C VAL A 117 8.98 -3.92 -12.44
N VAL A 118 9.30 -5.17 -12.12
CA VAL A 118 9.82 -5.58 -10.81
C VAL A 118 11.09 -6.38 -11.02
N GLY A 119 12.09 -6.10 -10.22
CA GLY A 119 13.35 -6.80 -10.24
C GLY A 119 14.15 -6.56 -8.97
N PHE A 120 15.34 -7.17 -8.90
CA PHE A 120 16.24 -6.99 -7.77
C PHE A 120 17.69 -6.82 -8.22
N GLY A 121 18.45 -6.16 -7.37
CA GLY A 121 19.90 -6.07 -7.46
C GLY A 121 20.55 -6.32 -6.12
N THR A 122 21.86 -6.42 -6.11
CA THR A 122 22.67 -6.58 -4.89
C THR A 122 23.20 -5.22 -4.45
N LEU A 123 22.88 -4.79 -3.24
CA LEU A 123 23.47 -3.58 -2.66
C LEU A 123 24.92 -3.87 -2.27
N ASN A 124 25.89 -3.11 -2.81
CA ASN A 124 27.29 -3.30 -2.49
C ASN A 124 27.59 -3.04 -1.01
N LYS A 125 28.74 -3.49 -0.50
CA LYS A 125 29.11 -3.37 0.93
C LYS A 125 29.15 -1.91 1.41
N GLY A 126 29.47 -0.98 0.53
CA GLY A 126 29.51 0.46 0.85
C GLY A 126 28.16 1.16 0.83
N ASN A 127 27.07 0.47 0.49
CA ASN A 127 25.70 1.03 0.34
C ASN A 127 25.65 2.20 -0.66
N THR A 128 26.48 2.18 -1.70
CA THR A 128 26.60 3.27 -2.69
C THR A 128 26.14 2.89 -4.09
N ARG A 129 25.95 1.59 -4.34
CA ARG A 129 25.62 1.07 -5.67
C ARG A 129 24.77 -0.18 -5.58
N LEU A 130 23.81 -0.28 -6.50
CA LEU A 130 23.08 -1.50 -6.78
C LEU A 130 23.76 -2.24 -7.93
N GLU A 131 24.17 -3.48 -7.71
CA GLU A 131 24.92 -4.30 -8.67
C GLU A 131 24.02 -5.40 -9.23
N ASN A 132 24.33 -5.84 -10.45
CA ASN A 132 23.69 -7.00 -11.08
C ASN A 132 22.15 -6.96 -11.02
N PHE A 133 21.57 -5.87 -11.47
CA PHE A 133 20.11 -5.75 -11.46
C PHE A 133 19.45 -6.70 -12.46
N HIS A 134 18.53 -7.53 -12.00
CA HIS A 134 17.75 -8.49 -12.78
C HIS A 134 16.28 -8.10 -12.81
N VAL A 135 15.72 -7.99 -14.00
CA VAL A 135 14.26 -7.88 -14.18
C VAL A 135 13.65 -9.27 -14.01
N VAL A 136 12.71 -9.40 -13.09
CA VAL A 136 12.03 -10.66 -12.79
C VAL A 136 10.66 -10.72 -13.46
N LEU A 137 9.91 -9.63 -13.38
CA LEU A 137 8.56 -9.57 -13.91
C LEU A 137 8.29 -8.18 -14.49
N GLN A 138 7.65 -8.15 -15.65
CA GLN A 138 7.17 -6.89 -16.21
C GLN A 138 5.74 -7.05 -16.72
N GLN A 139 4.96 -6.01 -16.57
CA GLN A 139 3.61 -5.95 -17.10
C GLN A 139 3.65 -5.96 -18.62
N GLU A 140 2.94 -6.92 -19.21
CA GLU A 140 2.67 -7.00 -20.65
C GLU A 140 1.16 -7.28 -20.88
N PRO A 141 0.55 -6.61 -21.85
CA PRO A 141 1.10 -5.52 -22.66
C PRO A 141 1.32 -4.24 -21.84
N LYS A 142 2.25 -3.38 -22.29
CA LYS A 142 2.32 -2.01 -21.82
C LYS A 142 1.13 -1.23 -22.35
N LEU A 143 0.59 -0.33 -21.54
CA LEU A 143 -0.65 0.38 -21.84
C LEU A 143 -0.46 1.89 -21.86
N SER A 144 -1.27 2.58 -22.65
CA SER A 144 -1.33 4.03 -22.64
C SER A 144 -1.98 4.52 -21.34
N GLY A 145 -1.57 5.70 -20.87
CA GLY A 145 -2.18 6.31 -19.67
C GLY A 145 -1.19 6.64 -18.56
N GLY A 146 -0.27 5.73 -18.25
CA GLY A 146 0.81 5.95 -17.27
C GLY A 146 0.34 6.26 -15.84
N ALA A 147 -0.80 5.68 -15.43
CA ALA A 147 -1.37 5.85 -14.11
C ALA A 147 -2.06 4.54 -13.68
N ASN A 148 -2.51 4.46 -12.43
CA ASN A 148 -3.02 3.22 -11.82
C ASN A 148 -2.03 2.07 -12.01
N LEU A 149 -0.81 2.24 -11.54
CA LEU A 149 0.30 1.31 -11.79
C LEU A 149 0.46 0.26 -10.68
N GLY A 150 -0.24 0.41 -9.54
CA GLY A 150 -0.03 -0.44 -8.37
C GLY A 150 1.40 -0.32 -7.86
N SER A 151 2.21 -1.36 -8.09
CA SER A 151 3.67 -1.41 -7.88
C SER A 151 4.13 -1.57 -6.42
N ARG A 152 3.24 -1.85 -5.46
CA ARG A 152 3.61 -2.12 -4.08
C ARG A 152 4.19 -3.54 -3.95
N LEU A 153 5.19 -3.68 -3.08
CA LEU A 153 5.91 -4.91 -2.80
C LEU A 153 5.81 -5.25 -1.31
N ALA A 154 5.57 -6.51 -0.97
CA ALA A 154 5.67 -6.98 0.41
C ALA A 154 6.06 -8.46 0.47
N PHE A 155 6.98 -8.82 1.35
CA PHE A 155 7.25 -10.21 1.68
C PHE A 155 6.33 -10.70 2.80
N ASP A 156 5.90 -11.94 2.71
CA ASP A 156 5.31 -12.63 3.85
C ASP A 156 6.41 -13.30 4.72
N ASP A 157 6.00 -13.91 5.83
CA ASP A 157 6.90 -14.60 6.75
C ASP A 157 7.45 -15.94 6.25
N LYS A 158 6.92 -16.42 5.13
CA LYS A 158 7.41 -17.61 4.42
C LYS A 158 8.39 -17.28 3.31
N GLY A 159 8.65 -15.97 3.10
CA GLY A 159 9.56 -15.48 2.08
C GLY A 159 8.94 -15.38 0.68
N TYR A 160 7.62 -15.40 0.55
CA TYR A 160 6.95 -15.10 -0.71
C TYR A 160 6.80 -13.61 -0.91
N LEU A 161 7.10 -13.13 -2.11
CA LEU A 161 6.93 -11.73 -2.51
C LEU A 161 5.56 -11.54 -3.15
N TYR A 162 4.77 -10.66 -2.56
CA TYR A 162 3.52 -10.15 -3.13
C TYR A 162 3.79 -8.84 -3.86
N ILE A 163 3.21 -8.70 -5.04
CA ILE A 163 3.40 -7.54 -5.93
C ILE A 163 2.04 -7.10 -6.43
N SER A 164 1.74 -5.81 -6.34
CA SER A 164 0.51 -5.26 -6.87
C SER A 164 0.70 -4.66 -8.25
N PHE A 165 -0.25 -4.89 -9.14
CA PHE A 165 -0.38 -4.26 -10.45
C PHE A 165 -1.73 -3.59 -10.57
N GLY A 166 -1.75 -2.34 -10.97
CA GLY A 166 -2.97 -1.61 -11.25
C GLY A 166 -3.54 -1.89 -12.64
N ASP A 167 -4.74 -1.39 -12.92
CA ASP A 167 -5.45 -1.60 -14.17
C ASP A 167 -4.99 -0.68 -15.31
N ASN A 168 -4.11 0.28 -15.06
CA ASN A 168 -3.62 1.31 -15.99
C ASN A 168 -4.76 2.07 -16.72
N PHE A 169 -5.90 2.29 -16.07
CA PHE A 169 -7.13 2.80 -16.66
C PHE A 169 -7.75 1.92 -17.75
N GLN A 170 -7.42 0.63 -17.79
CA GLN A 170 -8.01 -0.37 -18.66
C GLN A 170 -8.82 -1.34 -17.80
N ALA A 171 -9.91 -0.86 -17.23
CA ALA A 171 -10.68 -1.54 -16.19
C ALA A 171 -11.02 -3.00 -16.52
N ALA A 172 -11.40 -3.30 -17.77
CA ALA A 172 -11.74 -4.66 -18.20
C ALA A 172 -10.60 -5.67 -18.02
N THR A 173 -9.33 -5.22 -18.08
CA THR A 173 -8.16 -6.09 -17.94
C THR A 173 -8.02 -6.66 -16.53
N ALA A 174 -8.62 -6.03 -15.53
CA ALA A 174 -8.61 -6.53 -14.15
C ALA A 174 -9.27 -7.92 -14.02
N GLN A 175 -10.22 -8.24 -14.90
CA GLN A 175 -10.91 -9.55 -14.97
C GLN A 175 -10.24 -10.54 -15.94
N ASP A 176 -9.30 -10.10 -16.78
CA ASP A 176 -8.60 -10.97 -17.73
C ASP A 176 -7.36 -11.60 -17.06
N LEU A 177 -7.40 -12.91 -16.84
CA LEU A 177 -6.30 -13.66 -16.21
C LEU A 177 -5.07 -13.84 -17.10
N ASN A 178 -5.13 -13.50 -18.39
CA ASN A 178 -3.97 -13.53 -19.30
C ASN A 178 -3.02 -12.34 -19.11
N THR A 179 -3.44 -11.31 -18.37
CA THR A 179 -2.67 -10.09 -18.12
C THR A 179 -2.33 -9.95 -16.64
N LEU A 180 -1.32 -9.12 -16.34
CA LEU A 180 -0.96 -8.78 -14.95
C LEU A 180 -1.66 -7.51 -14.43
N THR A 181 -2.36 -6.77 -15.30
CA THR A 181 -3.07 -5.54 -14.90
C THR A 181 -4.25 -5.84 -13.98
N GLY A 182 -4.38 -5.08 -12.90
CA GLY A 182 -5.43 -5.27 -11.89
C GLY A 182 -5.28 -6.58 -11.10
N LYS A 183 -4.05 -6.94 -10.73
CA LYS A 183 -3.71 -8.21 -10.06
C LYS A 183 -2.83 -8.00 -8.85
N ILE A 184 -2.94 -8.92 -7.90
CA ILE A 184 -1.87 -9.24 -6.97
C ILE A 184 -1.20 -10.51 -7.46
N VAL A 185 0.12 -10.50 -7.58
CA VAL A 185 0.92 -11.69 -7.92
C VAL A 185 1.74 -12.13 -6.73
N ARG A 186 2.12 -13.41 -6.70
CA ARG A 186 2.97 -14.00 -5.67
C ARG A 186 4.12 -14.78 -6.30
N LEU A 187 5.35 -14.45 -5.88
CA LEU A 187 6.59 -15.09 -6.32
C LEU A 187 7.38 -15.61 -5.13
N LYS A 188 8.32 -16.53 -5.37
CA LYS A 188 9.38 -16.85 -4.41
C LYS A 188 10.43 -15.73 -4.39
N ALA A 189 11.27 -15.69 -3.36
CA ALA A 189 12.32 -14.68 -3.21
C ALA A 189 13.43 -14.76 -4.29
N ASP A 190 13.47 -15.82 -5.08
CA ASP A 190 14.33 -15.96 -6.25
C ASP A 190 13.66 -15.51 -7.57
N GLY A 191 12.41 -15.10 -7.50
CA GLY A 191 11.59 -14.65 -8.63
C GLY A 191 10.83 -15.77 -9.33
N SER A 192 10.98 -17.03 -8.94
CA SER A 192 10.23 -18.14 -9.52
C SER A 192 8.76 -18.18 -9.04
N VAL A 193 7.90 -18.81 -9.84
CA VAL A 193 6.48 -18.97 -9.50
C VAL A 193 6.31 -20.11 -8.50
N PRO A 194 5.60 -19.88 -7.37
CA PRO A 194 5.23 -20.96 -6.45
C PRO A 194 4.29 -21.97 -7.08
N GLU A 195 4.55 -23.27 -6.89
CA GLU A 195 3.74 -24.36 -7.46
C GLU A 195 2.30 -24.39 -6.93
N ASP A 196 2.08 -23.84 -5.73
CA ASP A 196 0.78 -23.74 -5.10
C ASP A 196 0.01 -22.46 -5.43
N ASN A 197 0.47 -21.64 -6.39
CA ASN A 197 -0.31 -20.50 -6.88
C ASN A 197 -1.63 -20.98 -7.52
N PRO A 198 -2.72 -20.19 -7.41
CA PRO A 198 -4.07 -20.68 -7.76
C PRO A 198 -4.27 -21.00 -9.24
N PHE A 199 -3.47 -20.40 -10.13
CA PHE A 199 -3.67 -20.49 -11.57
C PHE A 199 -2.53 -21.20 -12.32
N VAL A 200 -1.59 -21.84 -11.61
CA VAL A 200 -0.42 -22.53 -12.21
C VAL A 200 -0.78 -23.55 -13.26
N HIS A 201 -1.89 -24.27 -13.08
CA HIS A 201 -2.34 -25.32 -14.00
C HIS A 201 -3.51 -24.89 -14.88
N ARG A 202 -3.90 -23.59 -14.82
CA ARG A 202 -5.01 -23.07 -15.62
C ARG A 202 -4.51 -22.57 -16.97
N GLN A 203 -5.05 -23.13 -18.05
CA GLN A 203 -4.86 -22.57 -19.40
C GLN A 203 -5.42 -21.15 -19.48
N ALA A 204 -4.82 -20.29 -20.29
CA ALA A 204 -5.22 -18.90 -20.47
C ALA A 204 -5.27 -18.12 -19.13
N ALA A 205 -4.28 -18.34 -18.27
CA ALA A 205 -4.06 -17.56 -17.07
C ALA A 205 -2.56 -17.45 -16.77
N ARG A 206 -2.17 -16.29 -16.22
CA ARG A 206 -0.80 -16.07 -15.76
C ARG A 206 -0.57 -16.83 -14.45
N PRO A 207 0.45 -17.70 -14.37
CA PRO A 207 0.68 -18.54 -13.20
C PRO A 207 1.16 -17.73 -11.97
N GLU A 208 1.65 -16.52 -12.17
CA GLU A 208 2.09 -15.61 -11.09
C GLU A 208 0.93 -15.07 -10.26
N ILE A 209 -0.30 -15.06 -10.81
CA ILE A 209 -1.46 -14.43 -10.18
C ILE A 209 -1.82 -15.13 -8.87
N TRP A 210 -1.95 -14.33 -7.79
CA TRP A 210 -2.50 -14.74 -6.50
C TRP A 210 -3.99 -14.40 -6.37
N SER A 211 -4.38 -13.17 -6.74
CA SER A 211 -5.75 -12.67 -6.77
C SER A 211 -5.92 -11.61 -7.87
N TYR A 212 -7.16 -11.28 -8.22
CA TYR A 212 -7.48 -10.42 -9.35
C TYR A 212 -8.70 -9.55 -9.11
N GLY A 213 -9.04 -8.69 -10.07
CA GLY A 213 -10.15 -7.75 -9.94
C GLY A 213 -9.81 -6.55 -9.09
N MET A 214 -8.55 -6.09 -9.17
CA MET A 214 -8.05 -4.90 -8.49
C MET A 214 -8.08 -3.68 -9.43
N ARG A 215 -8.26 -2.49 -8.87
CA ARG A 215 -8.15 -1.24 -9.63
C ARG A 215 -6.75 -0.65 -9.56
N ASN A 216 -6.31 -0.27 -8.37
CA ASN A 216 -5.01 0.37 -8.16
C ASN A 216 -4.51 0.17 -6.72
N PRO A 217 -4.04 -1.01 -6.37
CA PRO A 217 -3.51 -1.29 -5.02
C PRO A 217 -2.26 -0.46 -4.74
N GLN A 218 -2.27 0.27 -3.62
CA GLN A 218 -1.20 1.19 -3.23
C GLN A 218 -0.48 0.79 -1.95
N GLY A 219 -1.05 -0.11 -1.18
CA GLY A 219 -0.46 -0.64 0.05
C GLY A 219 -0.54 -2.16 0.09
N LEU A 220 0.50 -2.80 0.64
CA LEU A 220 0.55 -4.22 0.99
C LEU A 220 1.20 -4.36 2.36
N ALA A 221 0.59 -5.12 3.26
CA ALA A 221 1.17 -5.38 4.58
C ALA A 221 0.74 -6.75 5.11
N LEU A 222 1.68 -7.46 5.71
CA LEU A 222 1.40 -8.70 6.43
C LEU A 222 0.83 -8.36 7.81
N ASN A 223 -0.35 -8.90 8.13
CA ASN A 223 -0.89 -8.80 9.49
C ASN A 223 -0.01 -9.63 10.44
N PRO A 224 0.58 -9.04 11.48
CA PRO A 224 1.53 -9.75 12.36
C PRO A 224 0.87 -10.81 13.24
N VAL A 225 -0.46 -10.73 13.43
CA VAL A 225 -1.23 -11.65 14.27
C VAL A 225 -1.74 -12.83 13.46
N THR A 226 -2.47 -12.56 12.35
CA THR A 226 -3.09 -13.62 11.53
C THR A 226 -2.14 -14.18 10.48
N ARG A 227 -1.02 -13.52 10.20
CA ARG A 227 -0.03 -13.89 9.18
C ARG A 227 -0.60 -13.90 7.76
N GLU A 228 -1.67 -13.14 7.53
CA GLU A 228 -2.32 -12.96 6.24
C GLU A 228 -1.93 -11.63 5.61
N MET A 229 -1.84 -11.60 4.29
CA MET A 229 -1.50 -10.38 3.54
C MET A 229 -2.75 -9.54 3.33
N TRP A 230 -2.63 -8.25 3.59
CA TRP A 230 -3.65 -7.24 3.38
C TRP A 230 -3.19 -6.25 2.33
N GLU A 231 -4.15 -5.65 1.64
CA GLU A 231 -3.88 -4.56 0.70
C GLU A 231 -4.88 -3.42 0.88
N ASN A 232 -4.54 -2.25 0.36
CA ASN A 232 -5.48 -1.15 0.14
C ASN A 232 -5.40 -0.66 -1.29
N GLU A 233 -6.52 -0.19 -1.82
CA GLU A 233 -6.57 0.31 -3.19
C GLU A 233 -7.45 1.55 -3.38
N HIS A 234 -7.17 2.28 -4.45
CA HIS A 234 -8.00 3.39 -4.88
C HIS A 234 -9.24 2.91 -5.61
N GLY A 235 -10.41 3.36 -5.16
CA GLY A 235 -11.59 3.41 -6.01
C GLY A 235 -11.49 4.54 -7.05
N PRO A 236 -12.49 4.69 -7.92
CA PRO A 236 -12.51 5.81 -8.87
C PRO A 236 -12.89 7.13 -8.17
N ARG A 237 -14.14 7.49 -8.05
CA ARG A 237 -14.62 8.62 -7.26
C ARG A 237 -15.28 8.10 -6.00
N GLY A 238 -14.53 7.97 -4.90
CA GLY A 238 -14.90 7.22 -3.71
C GLY A 238 -14.64 5.71 -3.89
N GLY A 239 -14.94 4.92 -2.86
CA GLY A 239 -14.77 3.48 -2.89
C GLY A 239 -13.32 3.02 -2.81
N ASP A 240 -12.42 3.80 -2.20
CA ASP A 240 -11.13 3.27 -1.76
C ASP A 240 -11.38 2.16 -0.75
N GLU A 241 -10.58 1.10 -0.75
CA GLU A 241 -10.86 -0.14 -0.03
C GLU A 241 -9.67 -0.64 0.77
N ILE A 242 -9.98 -1.47 1.76
CA ILE A 242 -9.02 -2.34 2.46
C ILE A 242 -9.48 -3.77 2.27
N ASN A 243 -8.61 -4.62 1.76
CA ASN A 243 -8.90 -6.00 1.44
C ASN A 243 -7.96 -6.97 2.15
N LEU A 244 -8.52 -8.07 2.68
CA LEU A 244 -7.76 -9.23 3.10
C LEU A 244 -7.53 -10.14 1.90
N LEU A 245 -6.26 -10.33 1.50
CA LEU A 245 -5.93 -11.09 0.30
C LEU A 245 -6.11 -12.59 0.48
N ARG A 246 -6.91 -13.20 -0.38
CA ARG A 246 -7.20 -14.63 -0.38
C ARG A 246 -6.85 -15.25 -1.73
N LYS A 247 -6.29 -16.44 -1.67
CA LYS A 247 -5.86 -17.25 -2.83
C LYS A 247 -6.98 -17.42 -3.87
N GLY A 248 -6.72 -16.99 -5.10
CA GLY A 248 -7.59 -17.20 -6.27
C GLY A 248 -8.87 -16.36 -6.28
N LYS A 249 -9.03 -15.40 -5.36
CA LYS A 249 -10.26 -14.61 -5.24
C LYS A 249 -10.27 -13.40 -6.18
N ASN A 250 -11.51 -13.05 -6.58
CA ASN A 250 -11.85 -11.88 -7.38
C ASN A 250 -12.35 -10.76 -6.48
N TYR A 251 -11.69 -9.60 -6.49
CA TYR A 251 -12.05 -8.43 -5.68
C TYR A 251 -13.01 -7.47 -6.40
N GLY A 252 -13.41 -7.83 -7.60
CA GLY A 252 -14.61 -7.31 -8.25
C GLY A 252 -14.40 -6.21 -9.27
N TRP A 253 -13.34 -5.42 -9.23
CA TRP A 253 -13.15 -4.34 -10.19
C TRP A 253 -13.13 -4.83 -11.64
N PRO A 254 -13.88 -4.21 -12.58
CA PRO A 254 -14.86 -3.11 -12.42
C PRO A 254 -16.30 -3.59 -12.18
N LEU A 255 -16.55 -4.89 -12.08
CA LEU A 255 -17.90 -5.47 -11.93
C LEU A 255 -18.57 -5.08 -10.61
N ALA A 256 -17.78 -4.97 -9.54
CA ALA A 256 -18.18 -4.47 -8.22
C ALA A 256 -17.30 -3.30 -7.82
N THR A 257 -17.91 -2.23 -7.35
CA THR A 257 -17.21 -1.07 -6.77
C THR A 257 -18.15 -0.21 -5.93
N TRP A 258 -17.66 0.30 -4.81
CA TRP A 258 -18.36 1.27 -3.95
C TRP A 258 -18.16 2.72 -4.41
N GLY A 259 -17.35 2.93 -5.46
CA GLY A 259 -17.13 4.23 -6.08
C GLY A 259 -18.03 4.49 -7.29
N ARG A 260 -17.87 5.67 -7.85
CA ARG A 260 -18.54 6.11 -9.08
C ARG A 260 -17.48 6.55 -10.11
N ASP A 261 -17.86 6.60 -11.37
CA ASP A 261 -17.03 7.23 -12.39
C ASP A 261 -16.77 8.70 -12.06
N TYR A 262 -15.72 9.28 -12.62
CA TYR A 262 -15.37 10.69 -12.41
C TYR A 262 -16.43 11.65 -12.94
N SER A 263 -17.26 11.25 -13.92
CA SER A 263 -18.47 11.97 -14.33
C SER A 263 -19.53 12.07 -13.23
N GLY A 264 -19.52 11.13 -12.28
CA GLY A 264 -20.53 10.97 -11.25
C GLY A 264 -21.53 9.85 -11.54
N ASP A 265 -21.47 9.26 -12.73
CA ASP A 265 -22.30 8.13 -13.14
C ASP A 265 -21.82 6.81 -12.51
N PRO A 266 -22.60 5.73 -12.57
CA PRO A 266 -22.09 4.39 -12.29
C PRO A 266 -20.88 4.05 -13.17
N VAL A 267 -19.92 3.31 -12.62
CA VAL A 267 -18.78 2.80 -13.42
C VAL A 267 -19.33 1.88 -14.54
N PRO A 268 -18.89 2.05 -15.79
CA PRO A 268 -19.35 1.21 -16.89
C PRO A 268 -19.14 -0.28 -16.61
N GLY A 269 -20.20 -1.09 -16.73
CA GLY A 269 -20.18 -2.52 -16.45
C GLY A 269 -20.29 -2.91 -14.98
N SER A 270 -20.32 -1.96 -14.06
CA SER A 270 -20.50 -2.23 -12.63
C SER A 270 -21.95 -2.62 -12.30
N GLN A 271 -22.09 -3.56 -11.39
CA GLN A 271 -23.37 -4.00 -10.80
C GLN A 271 -23.63 -3.31 -9.45
N GLY A 272 -22.80 -2.32 -9.07
CA GLY A 272 -22.82 -1.65 -7.77
C GLY A 272 -21.68 -2.12 -6.86
N GLY A 273 -21.85 -2.04 -5.55
CA GLY A 273 -20.82 -2.44 -4.58
C GLY A 273 -20.56 -3.95 -4.52
N GLU A 274 -21.50 -4.75 -5.04
CA GLU A 274 -21.45 -6.23 -5.00
C GLU A 274 -21.69 -6.83 -6.37
N ALA A 275 -21.03 -7.93 -6.67
CA ALA A 275 -21.25 -8.73 -7.87
C ALA A 275 -21.07 -10.23 -7.56
N PRO A 276 -21.71 -11.14 -8.31
CA PRO A 276 -21.54 -12.57 -8.10
C PRO A 276 -20.07 -13.00 -8.19
N ASN A 277 -19.67 -13.93 -7.32
CA ASN A 277 -18.32 -14.49 -7.26
C ASN A 277 -17.20 -13.46 -6.94
N THR A 278 -17.53 -12.34 -6.33
CA THR A 278 -16.56 -11.35 -5.85
C THR A 278 -16.46 -11.38 -4.33
N VAL A 279 -15.30 -10.98 -3.80
CA VAL A 279 -15.05 -10.80 -2.38
C VAL A 279 -15.30 -9.34 -2.01
N GLN A 280 -15.95 -9.13 -0.88
CA GLN A 280 -16.19 -7.78 -0.36
C GLN A 280 -14.99 -7.28 0.44
N PRO A 281 -14.71 -5.97 0.40
CA PRO A 281 -13.66 -5.37 1.22
C PRO A 281 -14.02 -5.44 2.71
N GLN A 282 -13.00 -5.52 3.57
CA GLN A 282 -13.16 -5.42 5.02
C GLN A 282 -13.55 -3.99 5.45
N PHE A 283 -13.17 -3.01 4.63
CA PHE A 283 -13.53 -1.61 4.85
C PHE A 283 -13.49 -0.83 3.52
N TYR A 284 -14.36 0.17 3.37
CA TYR A 284 -14.30 1.10 2.24
C TYR A 284 -14.69 2.52 2.66
N TRP A 285 -14.16 3.51 1.94
CA TRP A 285 -14.49 4.92 2.11
C TRP A 285 -15.45 5.40 1.03
N LYS A 286 -16.60 5.96 1.44
CA LYS A 286 -17.52 6.61 0.49
C LYS A 286 -16.90 7.82 -0.20
N VAL A 287 -16.04 8.54 0.52
CA VAL A 287 -15.25 9.66 -0.01
C VAL A 287 -13.80 9.25 0.01
N SER A 288 -13.19 9.10 -1.16
CA SER A 288 -11.80 8.66 -1.31
C SER A 288 -10.82 9.55 -0.54
N PRO A 289 -10.04 9.02 0.41
CA PRO A 289 -8.88 9.70 0.97
C PRO A 289 -7.69 9.65 0.03
N ALA A 290 -7.72 8.85 -1.03
CA ALA A 290 -6.63 8.41 -1.89
C ALA A 290 -5.54 7.70 -1.05
N VAL A 291 -5.86 6.47 -0.66
CA VAL A 291 -4.98 5.61 0.16
C VAL A 291 -3.63 5.36 -0.50
N SER A 292 -2.60 5.10 0.29
CA SER A 292 -1.23 4.89 -0.19
C SER A 292 -0.53 3.77 0.58
N GLY A 293 0.75 3.91 0.93
CA GLY A 293 1.45 2.92 1.73
C GLY A 293 0.73 2.58 3.03
N MET A 294 0.88 1.34 3.49
CA MET A 294 0.26 0.86 4.73
C MET A 294 1.24 0.01 5.53
N THR A 295 1.05 -0.01 6.84
CA THR A 295 1.79 -0.88 7.76
C THR A 295 0.95 -1.26 8.97
N PHE A 296 1.04 -2.53 9.40
CA PHE A 296 0.62 -2.90 10.74
C PHE A 296 1.71 -2.48 11.73
N TYR A 297 1.30 -1.86 12.84
CA TYR A 297 2.24 -1.51 13.89
C TYR A 297 2.63 -2.75 14.70
N GLN A 298 3.92 -3.10 14.68
CA GLN A 298 4.42 -4.37 15.19
C GLN A 298 5.31 -4.22 16.44
N SER A 299 5.55 -2.99 16.92
CA SER A 299 6.43 -2.74 18.05
C SER A 299 5.65 -2.68 19.38
N ASP A 300 6.29 -3.14 20.45
CA ASP A 300 5.81 -2.95 21.82
C ASP A 300 6.15 -1.57 22.40
N ARG A 301 6.85 -0.73 21.63
CA ARG A 301 7.28 0.61 22.08
C ARG A 301 6.11 1.52 22.42
N PHE A 302 5.04 1.44 21.63
CA PHE A 302 3.80 2.20 21.84
C PHE A 302 2.62 1.23 21.98
N PRO A 303 2.32 0.77 23.20
CA PRO A 303 1.26 -0.23 23.42
C PRO A 303 -0.11 0.19 22.94
N THR A 304 -0.41 1.51 22.92
CA THR A 304 -1.67 2.06 22.42
C THR A 304 -1.85 1.86 20.91
N TRP A 305 -0.77 1.65 20.16
CA TRP A 305 -0.79 1.41 18.72
C TRP A 305 -0.66 -0.08 18.36
N LYS A 306 -0.48 -0.93 19.34
CA LYS A 306 -0.30 -2.38 19.09
C LYS A 306 -1.49 -2.95 18.30
N ASN A 307 -1.19 -3.70 17.24
CA ASN A 307 -2.15 -4.27 16.28
C ASN A 307 -2.96 -3.23 15.46
N SER A 308 -2.58 -1.97 15.52
CA SER A 308 -3.17 -0.95 14.64
C SER A 308 -2.64 -1.08 13.22
N LEU A 309 -3.46 -0.64 12.28
CA LEU A 309 -3.12 -0.47 10.87
C LEU A 309 -3.01 1.03 10.58
N PHE A 310 -1.90 1.45 9.99
CA PHE A 310 -1.68 2.83 9.56
C PHE A 310 -1.63 2.88 8.03
N ILE A 311 -2.37 3.83 7.44
CA ILE A 311 -2.45 4.03 5.99
C ILE A 311 -2.20 5.50 5.67
N GLY A 312 -1.30 5.78 4.73
CA GLY A 312 -1.13 7.11 4.19
C GLY A 312 -2.30 7.53 3.31
N ALA A 313 -2.62 8.82 3.29
CA ALA A 313 -3.65 9.38 2.43
C ALA A 313 -3.13 10.58 1.65
N LEU A 314 -3.22 10.51 0.31
CA LEU A 314 -2.69 11.52 -0.59
C LEU A 314 -3.63 12.71 -0.73
N LYS A 315 -4.93 12.47 -0.93
CA LYS A 315 -5.94 13.51 -1.11
C LYS A 315 -6.38 14.10 0.22
N ASP A 316 -6.62 13.26 1.22
CA ASP A 316 -7.00 13.71 2.56
C ASP A 316 -5.82 14.30 3.34
N LYS A 317 -4.59 14.10 2.88
CA LYS A 317 -3.36 14.64 3.48
C LYS A 317 -3.23 14.28 4.95
N SER A 318 -3.40 13.00 5.24
CA SER A 318 -3.39 12.46 6.60
C SER A 318 -2.70 11.10 6.68
N LEU A 319 -2.37 10.70 7.89
CA LEU A 319 -2.05 9.34 8.26
C LEU A 319 -3.28 8.77 8.98
N ILE A 320 -3.95 7.80 8.34
CA ILE A 320 -5.17 7.19 8.87
C ILE A 320 -4.77 6.09 9.85
N HIS A 321 -5.28 6.15 11.07
CA HIS A 321 -5.11 5.14 12.11
C HIS A 321 -6.39 4.30 12.20
N LEU A 322 -6.25 2.98 12.04
CA LEU A 322 -7.35 2.02 12.09
C LEU A 322 -7.02 0.92 13.10
N THR A 323 -8.05 0.37 13.70
CA THR A 323 -7.97 -0.86 14.51
C THR A 323 -8.47 -2.04 13.69
N VAL A 324 -7.82 -3.20 13.84
CA VAL A 324 -8.18 -4.43 13.15
C VAL A 324 -8.39 -5.52 14.21
N ASP A 325 -9.61 -6.04 14.27
CA ASP A 325 -10.01 -7.13 15.16
C ASP A 325 -10.55 -8.28 14.31
N GLY A 326 -9.72 -9.31 14.13
CA GLY A 326 -9.97 -10.35 13.12
C GLY A 326 -10.02 -9.76 11.72
N GLU A 327 -11.19 -9.82 11.08
CA GLU A 327 -11.42 -9.19 9.76
C GLU A 327 -12.15 -7.84 9.86
N LYS A 328 -12.55 -7.43 11.06
CA LYS A 328 -13.26 -6.16 11.27
C LYS A 328 -12.27 -5.02 11.35
N VAL A 329 -12.45 -4.04 10.46
CA VAL A 329 -11.66 -2.81 10.41
C VAL A 329 -12.51 -1.63 10.88
N THR A 330 -11.93 -0.78 11.72
CA THR A 330 -12.58 0.43 12.23
C THR A 330 -11.60 1.60 12.14
N GLU A 331 -12.00 2.69 11.48
CA GLU A 331 -11.21 3.93 11.47
C GLU A 331 -11.28 4.59 12.85
N HIS A 332 -10.14 4.85 13.44
CA HIS A 332 -10.00 5.42 14.78
C HIS A 332 -9.75 6.93 14.72
N SER A 333 -8.73 7.36 13.96
CA SER A 333 -8.34 8.77 13.85
C SER A 333 -7.62 9.06 12.54
N ARG A 334 -7.46 10.35 12.23
CA ARG A 334 -6.66 10.85 11.11
C ARG A 334 -5.62 11.84 11.63
N LEU A 335 -4.38 11.40 11.67
CA LEU A 335 -3.22 12.12 12.16
C LEU A 335 -2.64 13.02 11.06
N LEU A 336 -1.83 14.03 11.42
CA LEU A 336 -1.04 14.88 10.52
C LEU A 336 -1.86 15.78 9.56
N LYS A 337 -3.17 15.92 9.72
CA LYS A 337 -4.00 16.78 8.86
C LYS A 337 -3.62 18.26 8.91
N ASP A 338 -3.16 18.71 10.06
CA ASP A 338 -2.67 20.06 10.30
C ASP A 338 -1.46 20.44 9.44
N ARG A 339 -0.68 19.45 8.98
CA ARG A 339 0.48 19.65 8.13
C ARG A 339 0.11 19.96 6.67
N GLY A 340 -1.05 19.52 6.21
CA GLY A 340 -1.51 19.73 4.85
C GLY A 340 -0.65 19.05 3.77
N GLU A 341 0.12 18.01 4.12
CA GLU A 341 1.06 17.29 3.25
C GLU A 341 0.47 15.94 2.81
N ARG A 342 0.69 15.57 1.56
CA ARG A 342 0.26 14.29 1.00
C ARG A 342 1.12 13.16 1.58
N ILE A 343 0.51 12.17 2.21
CA ILE A 343 1.25 11.04 2.81
C ILE A 343 1.34 9.90 1.80
N ARG A 344 2.59 9.53 1.41
CA ARG A 344 2.86 8.51 0.38
C ARG A 344 3.16 7.13 0.93
N ASP A 345 3.95 7.05 1.97
CA ASP A 345 4.35 5.78 2.56
C ASP A 345 4.41 5.88 4.08
N VAL A 346 4.16 4.76 4.73
CA VAL A 346 4.29 4.61 6.18
C VAL A 346 4.87 3.24 6.48
N ARG A 347 5.89 3.20 7.34
CA ARG A 347 6.54 1.96 7.80
C ARG A 347 6.84 2.03 9.28
N THR A 348 6.80 0.88 9.96
CA THR A 348 7.35 0.76 11.32
C THR A 348 8.85 0.60 11.22
N GLY A 349 9.60 1.51 11.85
CA GLY A 349 11.06 1.44 11.91
C GLY A 349 11.56 0.40 12.90
N PRO A 350 12.84 -0.02 12.80
CA PRO A 350 13.45 -0.99 13.71
C PRO A 350 13.52 -0.49 15.15
N ASP A 351 13.43 0.82 15.36
CA ASP A 351 13.39 1.48 16.66
C ASP A 351 11.95 1.59 17.24
N GLY A 352 10.96 1.04 16.53
CA GLY A 352 9.56 1.01 16.94
C GLY A 352 8.78 2.31 16.76
N TYR A 353 9.33 3.28 16.06
CA TYR A 353 8.59 4.47 15.63
C TYR A 353 7.93 4.23 14.27
N LEU A 354 6.92 5.05 13.94
CA LEU A 354 6.44 5.13 12.56
C LEU A 354 7.30 6.13 11.77
N TYR A 355 7.57 5.79 10.53
CA TYR A 355 8.24 6.65 9.57
C TYR A 355 7.32 6.88 8.38
N VAL A 356 7.24 8.13 7.95
CA VAL A 356 6.31 8.59 6.93
C VAL A 356 7.05 9.38 5.86
N LEU A 357 6.68 9.15 4.59
CA LEU A 357 7.10 9.99 3.46
C LEU A 357 5.96 10.89 2.99
N THR A 358 6.28 12.14 2.68
CA THR A 358 5.34 13.07 2.05
C THR A 358 5.57 13.12 0.53
N ASP A 359 4.49 13.07 -0.28
CA ASP A 359 4.54 13.10 -1.75
C ASP A 359 4.49 14.55 -2.25
N GLU A 360 5.59 15.27 -2.04
CA GLU A 360 5.74 16.65 -2.47
C GLU A 360 7.04 16.80 -3.28
N ALA A 361 7.13 17.89 -4.08
CA ALA A 361 8.37 18.22 -4.81
C ALA A 361 9.54 18.49 -3.82
N GLU A 362 9.22 19.02 -2.65
CA GLU A 362 10.10 19.17 -1.49
C GLU A 362 9.66 18.20 -0.39
N GLY A 363 9.61 16.91 -0.71
CA GLY A 363 9.15 15.85 0.19
C GLY A 363 10.01 15.68 1.42
N LYS A 364 9.46 15.00 2.41
CA LYS A 364 10.06 14.84 3.73
C LYS A 364 10.02 13.39 4.20
N LEU A 365 11.02 13.04 5.00
CA LEU A 365 11.01 11.87 5.88
C LEU A 365 10.68 12.34 7.28
N LEU A 366 9.59 11.85 7.83
CA LEU A 366 9.09 12.18 9.17
C LEU A 366 9.14 10.95 10.06
N LYS A 367 9.40 11.16 11.34
CA LYS A 367 9.33 10.16 12.40
C LYS A 367 8.21 10.53 13.36
N ILE A 368 7.32 9.57 13.64
CA ILE A 368 6.06 9.80 14.36
C ILE A 368 6.01 8.93 15.60
N ALA A 369 5.61 9.53 16.73
CA ALA A 369 5.29 8.86 17.98
C ALA A 369 3.98 9.40 18.56
N PRO A 370 3.21 8.62 19.34
CA PRO A 370 2.15 9.19 20.16
C PRO A 370 2.76 10.14 21.22
N LYS A 371 1.99 11.13 21.63
CA LYS A 371 2.35 11.99 22.78
C LYS A 371 2.15 11.27 24.09
#